data_d6a3139063a0d957acc28dfc8c322f7b
#
_entry.id   d6a3139063a0d957acc28dfc8c322f7b
#
_cell.length_a   1.000
_cell.length_b   1.000
_cell.length_c   1.000
_cell.angle_alpha   90.00
_cell.angle_beta   90.00
_cell.angle_gamma   90.00
#
_symmetry.space_group_name_H-M   'P 1'
#
loop_
_entity.id
_entity.type
_entity.pdbx_description
1 polymer ?
#
loop_
_entity_poly.entity_id
_entity_poly.type
_entity_poly.pdbx_seq_one_letter_code
_entity_poly.pdbx_strand_id
1 'polypeptide(L)'
;MSNVSSRTLTLGSRAVGDWSKALHAYAQREKDLILSSVETEKPRDDQSIGVPVQVMIDGPYGGCSIDLGEYESALLLSGGSGVTFALGMLDDIVGRVVRLGRRGGERTKRIEFAWCIRSFGGYHQGRVGPRFHLLIKAAAGHIHWVAPMLMDIASVVAGCPSLDIHISIFVTCLCDPEAVPQIPNSVVTMERPSTHQLLNDMITPPVGDAVDGLRWVGSGGGLGVCASGPSELTREMANAVAKLSLTSAEEVGGVGLHTETFVL
;
A
#
# COMPACT_ATOMS: atom_id res chain seq x y z
N MET A 1 -21.33 -9.93 -24.61
CA MET A 1 -21.64 -10.37 -23.23
C MET A 1 -20.65 -9.66 -22.33
N SER A 2 -21.12 -8.65 -21.61
CA SER A 2 -20.31 -7.78 -20.76
C SER A 2 -19.91 -8.54 -19.50
N ASN A 3 -18.61 -8.79 -19.31
CA ASN A 3 -18.06 -9.20 -18.02
C ASN A 3 -18.32 -8.08 -17.01
N VAL A 4 -19.33 -8.30 -16.19
CA VAL A 4 -19.52 -7.53 -14.97
C VAL A 4 -18.36 -7.93 -14.07
N SER A 5 -17.31 -7.09 -13.99
CA SER A 5 -16.25 -7.27 -12.99
C SER A 5 -16.90 -7.27 -11.62
N SER A 6 -16.89 -8.42 -10.96
CA SER A 6 -17.36 -8.55 -9.58
C SER A 6 -16.55 -7.54 -8.71
N ARG A 7 -17.26 -6.58 -8.13
CA ARG A 7 -16.67 -5.67 -7.15
C ARG A 7 -16.35 -6.50 -5.92
N THR A 8 -15.09 -6.77 -5.71
CA THR A 8 -14.61 -7.53 -4.54
C THR A 8 -14.07 -6.55 -3.50
N LEU A 9 -14.52 -6.68 -2.26
CA LEU A 9 -13.91 -6.01 -1.12
C LEU A 9 -12.93 -6.98 -0.47
N THR A 10 -11.65 -6.63 -0.43
CA THR A 10 -10.62 -7.43 0.21
C THR A 10 -10.26 -6.83 1.57
N LEU A 11 -10.36 -7.61 2.63
CA LEU A 11 -10.02 -7.23 3.99
C LEU A 11 -8.87 -8.12 4.50
N GLY A 12 -7.80 -7.49 5.00
CA GLY A 12 -6.70 -8.19 5.68
C GLY A 12 -6.96 -8.24 7.19
N SER A 13 -6.88 -9.42 7.81
CA SER A 13 -7.02 -9.59 9.24
C SER A 13 -5.83 -10.33 9.84
N ARG A 14 -5.23 -9.76 10.92
CA ARG A 14 -4.20 -10.46 11.71
C ARG A 14 -4.86 -11.32 12.77
N ALA A 15 -4.39 -12.55 12.93
CA ALA A 15 -4.84 -13.48 13.95
C ALA A 15 -4.21 -13.17 15.34
N VAL A 16 -4.58 -12.04 15.95
CA VAL A 16 -4.05 -11.58 17.25
C VAL A 16 -5.06 -11.65 18.38
N GLY A 17 -6.32 -11.35 18.12
CA GLY A 17 -7.43 -11.46 19.08
C GLY A 17 -8.13 -12.81 19.01
N ASP A 18 -8.99 -13.10 19.97
CA ASP A 18 -9.67 -14.40 20.08
C ASP A 18 -10.53 -14.70 18.85
N TRP A 19 -11.30 -13.72 18.39
CA TRP A 19 -12.13 -13.85 17.19
C TRP A 19 -11.30 -14.13 15.92
N SER A 20 -10.24 -13.33 15.68
CA SER A 20 -9.41 -13.49 14.49
C SER A 20 -8.58 -14.78 14.53
N LYS A 21 -8.17 -15.24 15.72
CA LYS A 21 -7.56 -16.56 15.91
C LYS A 21 -8.54 -17.70 15.63
N ALA A 22 -9.79 -17.57 16.10
CA ALA A 22 -10.84 -18.56 15.86
C ALA A 22 -11.19 -18.64 14.36
N LEU A 23 -11.31 -17.50 13.68
CA LEU A 23 -11.54 -17.44 12.24
C LEU A 23 -10.38 -18.10 11.46
N HIS A 24 -9.14 -17.81 11.85
CA HIS A 24 -7.97 -18.45 11.25
C HIS A 24 -7.94 -19.96 11.44
N ALA A 25 -8.20 -20.43 12.67
CA ALA A 25 -8.27 -21.86 12.98
C ALA A 25 -9.40 -22.57 12.21
N TYR A 26 -10.55 -21.92 12.09
CA TYR A 26 -11.65 -22.42 11.25
C TYR A 26 -11.22 -22.56 9.80
N ALA A 27 -10.65 -21.51 9.21
CA ALA A 27 -10.19 -21.51 7.83
C ALA A 27 -9.15 -22.61 7.56
N GLN A 28 -8.22 -22.84 8.49
CA GLN A 28 -7.22 -23.91 8.37
C GLN A 28 -7.89 -25.31 8.38
N ARG A 29 -8.78 -25.56 9.32
CA ARG A 29 -9.50 -26.83 9.44
C ARG A 29 -10.33 -27.15 8.18
N GLU A 30 -11.10 -26.19 7.70
CA GLU A 30 -11.92 -26.37 6.48
C GLU A 30 -11.05 -26.55 5.23
N LYS A 31 -9.91 -25.86 5.15
CA LYS A 31 -8.93 -26.06 4.08
C LYS A 31 -8.38 -27.49 4.10
N ASP A 32 -8.04 -28.03 5.26
CA ASP A 32 -7.53 -29.40 5.40
C ASP A 32 -8.61 -30.43 5.00
N LEU A 33 -9.89 -30.18 5.34
CA LEU A 33 -11.01 -31.01 4.91
C LEU A 33 -11.21 -30.97 3.39
N ILE A 34 -11.16 -29.81 2.77
CA ILE A 34 -11.24 -29.67 1.30
C ILE A 34 -10.10 -30.43 0.63
N LEU A 35 -8.88 -30.26 1.11
CA LEU A 35 -7.69 -30.96 0.58
C LEU A 35 -7.78 -32.48 0.72
N SER A 36 -8.34 -32.97 1.82
CA SER A 36 -8.51 -34.41 2.05
C SER A 36 -9.63 -35.04 1.22
N SER A 37 -10.60 -34.24 0.76
CA SER A 37 -11.73 -34.71 -0.06
C SER A 37 -11.43 -34.74 -1.58
N VAL A 38 -10.35 -34.09 -2.02
CA VAL A 38 -9.93 -34.06 -3.43
C VAL A 38 -8.91 -35.18 -3.67
N GLU A 39 -9.41 -36.37 -4.05
CA GLU A 39 -8.56 -37.57 -4.27
C GLU A 39 -7.70 -37.54 -5.55
N THR A 40 -7.80 -36.55 -6.44
CA THR A 40 -7.30 -36.74 -7.81
C THR A 40 -6.30 -35.74 -8.37
N GLU A 41 -6.01 -34.62 -7.76
CA GLU A 41 -4.87 -33.80 -8.22
C GLU A 41 -4.33 -32.96 -7.04
N LYS A 42 -3.04 -33.14 -6.71
CA LYS A 42 -2.37 -32.22 -5.80
C LYS A 42 -2.47 -30.80 -6.35
N PRO A 43 -3.09 -29.86 -5.64
CA PRO A 43 -3.10 -28.46 -6.06
C PRO A 43 -1.66 -28.02 -6.30
N ARG A 44 -1.41 -27.32 -7.41
CA ARG A 44 -0.13 -26.67 -7.64
C ARG A 44 0.13 -25.72 -6.47
N ASP A 45 1.36 -25.64 -6.03
CA ASP A 45 1.84 -24.94 -4.81
C ASP A 45 1.38 -23.46 -4.70
N ASP A 46 0.78 -22.91 -5.75
CA ASP A 46 0.40 -21.48 -5.89
C ASP A 46 -1.13 -21.23 -5.89
N GLN A 47 -1.98 -22.25 -5.68
CA GLN A 47 -3.42 -22.04 -5.59
C GLN A 47 -3.86 -21.83 -4.14
N SER A 48 -4.19 -20.58 -3.79
CA SER A 48 -4.87 -20.28 -2.53
C SER A 48 -6.28 -20.89 -2.55
N ILE A 49 -6.52 -21.88 -1.68
CA ILE A 49 -7.86 -22.46 -1.50
C ILE A 49 -8.66 -21.51 -0.65
N GLY A 50 -9.70 -20.91 -1.22
CA GLY A 50 -10.66 -20.10 -0.49
C GLY A 50 -11.63 -20.96 0.31
N VAL A 51 -11.83 -20.61 1.59
CA VAL A 51 -12.84 -21.23 2.44
C VAL A 51 -14.03 -20.26 2.53
N PRO A 52 -15.24 -20.65 2.09
CA PRO A 52 -16.41 -19.78 2.18
C PRO A 52 -16.82 -19.59 3.63
N VAL A 53 -17.02 -18.33 4.02
CA VAL A 53 -17.49 -17.95 5.36
C VAL A 53 -18.59 -16.91 5.20
N GLN A 54 -19.69 -17.09 5.94
CA GLN A 54 -20.73 -16.08 6.01
C GLN A 54 -20.32 -15.03 7.03
N VAL A 55 -20.27 -13.76 6.59
CA VAL A 55 -19.91 -12.62 7.46
C VAL A 55 -20.97 -11.54 7.36
N MET A 56 -21.13 -10.78 8.45
CA MET A 56 -21.86 -9.53 8.46
C MET A 56 -20.84 -8.39 8.46
N ILE A 57 -20.98 -7.46 7.51
CA ILE A 57 -20.11 -6.29 7.43
C ILE A 57 -20.94 -5.10 7.88
N ASP A 58 -20.43 -4.36 8.85
CA ASP A 58 -20.99 -3.09 9.32
C ASP A 58 -19.97 -1.99 9.02
N GLY A 59 -20.44 -0.90 8.42
CA GLY A 59 -19.60 0.20 7.94
C GLY A 59 -19.93 0.58 6.48
N PRO A 60 -19.07 1.34 5.81
CA PRO A 60 -17.75 1.81 6.27
C PRO A 60 -17.83 2.92 7.31
N TYR A 61 -16.90 2.91 8.26
CA TYR A 61 -16.72 3.96 9.25
C TYR A 61 -15.44 4.73 8.97
N GLY A 62 -15.45 6.03 9.25
CA GLY A 62 -14.34 6.91 8.96
C GLY A 62 -14.30 7.34 7.48
N GLY A 63 -13.14 7.67 7.00
CA GLY A 63 -12.89 8.11 5.63
C GLY A 63 -11.72 9.08 5.57
N CYS A 64 -11.29 9.43 4.36
CA CYS A 64 -10.28 10.44 4.16
C CYS A 64 -10.90 11.84 4.23
N SER A 65 -10.27 12.75 4.98
CA SER A 65 -10.74 14.13 5.10
C SER A 65 -10.37 15.00 3.90
N ILE A 66 -9.56 14.48 2.99
CA ILE A 66 -9.17 15.13 1.74
C ILE A 66 -9.48 14.22 0.56
N ASP A 67 -9.83 14.81 -0.58
CA ASP A 67 -9.93 14.07 -1.84
C ASP A 67 -8.62 14.19 -2.63
N LEU A 68 -7.90 13.08 -2.77
CA LEU A 68 -6.64 13.06 -3.51
C LEU A 68 -6.80 13.45 -4.98
N GLY A 69 -7.98 13.27 -5.56
CA GLY A 69 -8.29 13.66 -6.93
C GLY A 69 -8.25 15.17 -7.16
N GLU A 70 -8.40 15.98 -6.12
CA GLU A 70 -8.34 17.43 -6.20
C GLU A 70 -6.90 17.99 -6.29
N TYR A 71 -5.90 17.15 -5.96
CA TYR A 71 -4.49 17.52 -5.96
C TYR A 71 -3.76 16.98 -7.20
N GLU A 72 -2.80 17.74 -7.69
CA GLU A 72 -1.95 17.30 -8.81
C GLU A 72 -0.96 16.23 -8.39
N SER A 73 -0.51 16.27 -7.13
CA SER A 73 0.37 15.26 -6.53
C SER A 73 -0.24 14.64 -5.28
N ALA A 74 0.06 13.38 -5.05
CA ALA A 74 -0.33 12.67 -3.84
C ALA A 74 0.88 11.97 -3.21
N LEU A 75 1.05 12.13 -1.90
CA LEU A 75 2.00 11.40 -1.08
C LEU A 75 1.23 10.48 -0.12
N LEU A 76 1.38 9.18 -0.31
CA LEU A 76 0.79 8.14 0.53
C LEU A 76 1.89 7.49 1.37
N LEU A 77 2.01 7.88 2.64
CA LEU A 77 2.97 7.30 3.58
C LEU A 77 2.28 6.31 4.50
N SER A 78 2.83 5.10 4.62
CA SER A 78 2.26 4.09 5.49
C SER A 78 3.30 3.36 6.32
N GLY A 79 2.93 2.99 7.55
CA GLY A 79 3.74 2.20 8.48
C GLY A 79 3.06 0.88 8.88
N GLY A 80 3.76 -0.22 8.64
CA GLY A 80 3.27 -1.56 9.02
C GLY A 80 1.89 -1.87 8.43
N SER A 81 0.90 -2.18 9.29
CA SER A 81 -0.48 -2.48 8.88
C SER A 81 -1.25 -1.27 8.36
N GLY A 82 -0.77 -0.04 8.57
CA GLY A 82 -1.36 1.16 7.97
C GLY A 82 -1.40 1.14 6.44
N VAL A 83 -0.62 0.26 5.82
CA VAL A 83 -0.64 0.06 4.37
C VAL A 83 -2.03 -0.27 3.82
N THR A 84 -2.92 -0.85 4.59
CA THR A 84 -4.29 -1.17 4.17
C THR A 84 -5.07 0.08 3.79
N PHE A 85 -4.96 1.14 4.59
CA PHE A 85 -5.57 2.43 4.29
C PHE A 85 -4.93 3.07 3.05
N ALA A 86 -3.61 3.15 3.01
CA ALA A 86 -2.89 3.74 1.88
C ALA A 86 -3.15 3.01 0.55
N LEU A 87 -3.24 1.67 0.56
CA LEU A 87 -3.63 0.88 -0.62
C LEU A 87 -5.05 1.17 -1.08
N GLY A 88 -6.00 1.30 -0.14
CA GLY A 88 -7.37 1.67 -0.47
C GLY A 88 -7.44 3.03 -1.17
N MET A 89 -6.70 4.02 -0.67
CA MET A 89 -6.59 5.35 -1.28
C MET A 89 -5.91 5.30 -2.66
N LEU A 90 -4.87 4.48 -2.78
CA LEU A 90 -4.15 4.30 -4.05
C LEU A 90 -5.04 3.63 -5.10
N ASP A 91 -5.75 2.57 -4.76
CA ASP A 91 -6.66 1.88 -5.71
C ASP A 91 -7.82 2.78 -6.12
N ASP A 92 -8.37 3.56 -5.19
CA ASP A 92 -9.43 4.53 -5.49
C ASP A 92 -8.96 5.58 -6.51
N ILE A 93 -7.85 6.27 -6.24
CA ILE A 93 -7.38 7.34 -7.13
C ILE A 93 -6.94 6.81 -8.49
N VAL A 94 -6.25 5.66 -8.54
CA VAL A 94 -5.88 5.01 -9.80
C VAL A 94 -7.13 4.55 -10.55
N GLY A 95 -8.10 3.99 -9.85
CA GLY A 95 -9.39 3.62 -10.43
C GLY A 95 -10.11 4.78 -11.09
N ARG A 96 -10.17 5.93 -10.40
CA ARG A 96 -10.80 7.14 -10.93
C ARG A 96 -10.03 7.73 -12.12
N VAL A 97 -8.72 7.80 -12.02
CA VAL A 97 -7.88 8.38 -13.08
C VAL A 97 -7.81 7.48 -14.31
N VAL A 98 -7.53 6.18 -14.13
CA VAL A 98 -7.25 5.27 -15.25
C VAL A 98 -8.53 4.59 -15.76
N ARG A 99 -9.29 3.93 -14.86
CA ARG A 99 -10.47 3.15 -15.27
C ARG A 99 -11.66 4.02 -15.64
N LEU A 100 -11.87 5.12 -14.91
CA LEU A 100 -12.97 6.05 -15.17
C LEU A 100 -12.57 7.23 -16.07
N GLY A 101 -11.29 7.35 -16.43
CA GLY A 101 -10.80 8.37 -17.36
C GLY A 101 -11.04 9.80 -16.87
N ARG A 102 -10.83 10.03 -15.57
CA ARG A 102 -10.95 11.37 -14.92
C ARG A 102 -12.34 12.00 -15.05
N ARG A 103 -13.40 11.19 -15.04
CA ARG A 103 -14.78 11.68 -15.18
C ARG A 103 -15.24 12.58 -14.04
N GLY A 104 -14.63 12.46 -12.86
CA GLY A 104 -14.88 13.34 -11.71
C GLY A 104 -14.06 14.63 -11.73
N GLY A 105 -13.23 14.87 -12.76
CA GLY A 105 -12.36 16.03 -12.84
C GLY A 105 -11.04 15.85 -12.08
N GLU A 106 -10.62 14.60 -11.83
CA GLU A 106 -9.41 14.28 -11.10
C GLU A 106 -8.18 14.92 -11.75
N ARG A 107 -7.37 15.58 -10.93
CA ARG A 107 -6.19 16.35 -11.34
C ARG A 107 -4.88 15.59 -11.12
N THR A 108 -4.90 14.50 -10.35
CA THR A 108 -3.72 13.77 -9.91
C THR A 108 -2.93 13.22 -11.09
N LYS A 109 -1.64 13.57 -11.13
CA LYS A 109 -0.67 13.18 -12.18
C LYS A 109 0.50 12.41 -11.61
N ARG A 110 0.85 12.64 -10.33
CA ARG A 110 1.98 12.01 -9.66
C ARG A 110 1.57 11.45 -8.31
N ILE A 111 1.97 10.21 -8.06
CA ILE A 111 1.74 9.54 -6.77
C ILE A 111 3.06 8.98 -6.26
N GLU A 112 3.44 9.35 -5.06
CA GLU A 112 4.48 8.69 -4.28
C GLU A 112 3.83 7.80 -3.24
N PHE A 113 4.06 6.50 -3.32
CA PHE A 113 3.59 5.52 -2.35
C PHE A 113 4.77 5.02 -1.53
N ALA A 114 4.87 5.47 -0.28
CA ALA A 114 5.95 5.16 0.63
C ALA A 114 5.46 4.20 1.73
N TRP A 115 6.06 3.02 1.84
CA TRP A 115 5.68 2.02 2.83
C TRP A 115 6.87 1.61 3.71
N CYS A 116 6.73 1.82 5.02
CA CYS A 116 7.74 1.46 6.01
C CYS A 116 7.35 0.18 6.75
N ILE A 117 8.23 -0.82 6.70
CA ILE A 117 8.07 -2.10 7.39
C ILE A 117 9.30 -2.44 8.23
N ARG A 118 9.09 -3.20 9.33
CA ARG A 118 10.19 -3.59 10.21
C ARG A 118 11.08 -4.64 9.60
N SER A 119 10.50 -5.65 8.96
CA SER A 119 11.26 -6.72 8.31
C SER A 119 10.44 -7.40 7.23
N PHE A 120 11.12 -7.85 6.19
CA PHE A 120 10.64 -8.99 5.41
C PHE A 120 10.91 -10.24 6.24
N GLY A 121 9.97 -11.16 6.34
CA GLY A 121 10.19 -12.43 7.00
C GLY A 121 11.43 -13.11 6.42
N GLY A 122 12.57 -12.92 7.07
CA GLY A 122 13.83 -13.53 6.66
C GLY A 122 13.73 -15.04 6.81
N TYR A 123 13.98 -15.77 5.75
CA TYR A 123 14.36 -17.15 5.85
C TYR A 123 15.72 -17.18 6.53
N HIS A 124 15.77 -17.29 7.85
CA HIS A 124 16.95 -17.85 8.47
C HIS A 124 17.09 -19.29 7.98
N GLN A 125 18.00 -19.52 7.05
CA GLN A 125 18.51 -20.85 6.72
C GLN A 125 19.31 -21.44 7.90
N GLY A 126 18.77 -21.36 9.10
CA GLY A 126 19.22 -22.17 10.21
C GLY A 126 18.42 -23.45 10.21
N ARG A 127 19.09 -24.61 10.40
CA ARG A 127 18.49 -25.94 10.59
C ARG A 127 17.36 -25.88 11.63
N VAL A 128 16.16 -25.57 11.20
CA VAL A 128 14.98 -25.38 12.05
C VAL A 128 14.05 -26.55 11.74
N GLY A 129 13.74 -27.34 12.74
CA GLY A 129 12.87 -28.49 12.62
C GLY A 129 11.47 -28.15 12.14
N PRO A 130 10.68 -29.15 11.72
CA PRO A 130 9.41 -28.96 11.00
C PRO A 130 8.34 -28.11 11.73
N ARG A 131 8.47 -27.92 13.04
CA ARG A 131 7.56 -27.05 13.82
C ARG A 131 7.77 -25.55 13.61
N PHE A 132 8.97 -25.12 13.22
CA PHE A 132 9.28 -23.71 12.98
C PHE A 132 8.88 -23.22 11.58
N HIS A 133 8.70 -24.12 10.62
CA HIS A 133 8.27 -23.77 9.27
C HIS A 133 6.89 -23.11 9.25
N LEU A 134 6.01 -23.49 10.16
CA LEU A 134 4.67 -22.91 10.31
C LEU A 134 4.72 -21.49 10.90
N LEU A 135 5.64 -21.24 11.84
CA LEU A 135 5.84 -19.93 12.46
C LEU A 135 6.47 -18.91 11.50
N ILE A 136 7.34 -19.36 10.60
CA ILE A 136 7.97 -18.49 9.59
C ILE A 136 6.97 -18.09 8.51
N LYS A 137 6.07 -18.97 8.07
CA LYS A 137 4.96 -18.60 7.17
C LYS A 137 4.00 -17.58 7.81
N ALA A 138 3.80 -17.62 9.13
CA ALA A 138 3.00 -16.64 9.85
C ALA A 138 3.73 -15.30 10.03
N ALA A 139 5.07 -15.28 10.02
CA ALA A 139 5.90 -14.09 10.11
C ALA A 139 6.24 -13.44 8.76
N ALA A 140 5.98 -14.13 7.66
CA ALA A 140 6.19 -13.62 6.28
C ALA A 140 5.27 -12.43 5.92
N GLY A 141 4.64 -11.88 6.90
CA GLY A 141 4.18 -10.50 7.02
C GLY A 141 3.28 -10.00 5.89
N HIS A 142 3.13 -8.72 5.91
CA HIS A 142 2.24 -7.96 5.04
C HIS A 142 2.62 -8.00 3.55
N ILE A 143 3.89 -8.26 3.20
CA ILE A 143 4.38 -8.14 1.83
C ILE A 143 3.72 -9.13 0.86
N HIS A 144 3.46 -10.38 1.30
CA HIS A 144 2.91 -11.40 0.42
C HIS A 144 1.52 -11.11 -0.14
N TRP A 145 0.71 -10.36 0.60
CA TRP A 145 -0.61 -9.97 0.11
C TRP A 145 -0.63 -8.54 -0.44
N VAL A 146 0.29 -7.66 0.02
CA VAL A 146 0.43 -6.27 -0.46
C VAL A 146 1.12 -6.24 -1.83
N ALA A 147 2.19 -7.01 -2.02
CA ALA A 147 2.97 -6.97 -3.25
C ALA A 147 2.14 -7.29 -4.51
N PRO A 148 1.29 -8.34 -4.56
CA PRO A 148 0.44 -8.59 -5.71
C PRO A 148 -0.47 -7.41 -6.03
N MET A 149 -1.06 -6.76 -5.03
CA MET A 149 -1.92 -5.59 -5.23
C MET A 149 -1.13 -4.40 -5.79
N LEU A 150 0.07 -4.13 -5.28
CA LEU A 150 0.93 -3.09 -5.81
C LEU A 150 1.40 -3.39 -7.24
N MET A 151 1.70 -4.65 -7.55
CA MET A 151 2.06 -5.08 -8.92
C MET A 151 0.91 -4.86 -9.89
N ASP A 152 -0.32 -5.21 -9.50
CA ASP A 152 -1.51 -5.00 -10.32
C ASP A 152 -1.75 -3.50 -10.56
N ILE A 153 -1.67 -2.67 -9.52
CA ILE A 153 -1.81 -1.22 -9.64
C ILE A 153 -0.72 -0.62 -10.52
N ALA A 154 0.55 -0.98 -10.28
CA ALA A 154 1.67 -0.50 -11.09
C ALA A 154 1.53 -0.89 -12.57
N SER A 155 1.06 -2.10 -12.85
CA SER A 155 0.81 -2.58 -14.21
C SER A 155 -0.31 -1.79 -14.90
N VAL A 156 -1.37 -1.44 -14.16
CA VAL A 156 -2.47 -0.61 -14.68
C VAL A 156 -1.98 0.80 -15.00
N VAL A 157 -1.17 1.39 -14.11
CA VAL A 157 -0.62 2.74 -14.29
C VAL A 157 0.38 2.80 -15.44
N ALA A 158 1.20 1.75 -15.65
CA ALA A 158 2.17 1.70 -16.75
C ALA A 158 1.53 1.91 -18.13
N GLY A 159 0.26 1.60 -18.30
CA GLY A 159 -0.52 1.87 -19.52
C GLY A 159 -1.11 3.28 -19.60
N CYS A 160 -0.89 4.16 -18.60
CA CYS A 160 -1.52 5.46 -18.51
C CYS A 160 -0.48 6.59 -18.51
N PRO A 161 -0.17 7.23 -19.67
CA PRO A 161 0.86 8.26 -19.73
C PRO A 161 0.58 9.52 -18.91
N SER A 162 -0.65 9.70 -18.45
CA SER A 162 -1.08 10.88 -17.69
C SER A 162 -0.99 10.71 -16.18
N LEU A 163 -0.52 9.57 -15.70
CA LEU A 163 -0.35 9.26 -14.29
C LEU A 163 0.99 8.57 -14.08
N ASP A 164 1.81 9.11 -13.20
CA ASP A 164 3.04 8.50 -12.73
C ASP A 164 2.90 8.02 -11.29
N ILE A 165 3.40 6.82 -11.02
CA ILE A 165 3.48 6.26 -9.67
C ILE A 165 4.90 5.81 -9.37
N HIS A 166 5.42 6.24 -8.24
CA HIS A 166 6.65 5.73 -7.66
C HIS A 166 6.36 5.02 -6.34
N ILE A 167 6.99 3.87 -6.11
CA ILE A 167 6.76 3.03 -4.93
C ILE A 167 8.06 2.91 -4.15
N SER A 168 8.09 3.48 -2.95
CA SER A 168 9.23 3.42 -2.04
C SER A 168 8.94 2.46 -0.89
N ILE A 169 9.72 1.39 -0.77
CA ILE A 169 9.59 0.41 0.31
C ILE A 169 10.79 0.54 1.24
N PHE A 170 10.53 1.00 2.47
CA PHE A 170 11.53 1.18 3.51
C PHE A 170 11.52 0.01 4.48
N VAL A 171 12.66 -0.66 4.62
CA VAL A 171 12.83 -1.81 5.50
C VAL A 171 13.75 -1.43 6.65
N THR A 172 13.25 -1.42 7.89
CA THR A 172 14.00 -0.91 9.05
C THR A 172 14.77 -1.98 9.84
N CYS A 173 14.66 -3.23 9.47
CA CYS A 173 15.42 -4.32 10.08
C CYS A 173 16.26 -5.03 9.01
N LEU A 174 17.45 -5.48 9.40
CA LEU A 174 18.35 -6.22 8.51
C LEU A 174 17.68 -7.49 7.99
N CYS A 175 17.30 -7.47 6.73
CA CYS A 175 16.71 -8.58 6.01
C CYS A 175 17.32 -8.62 4.61
N ASP A 176 17.20 -9.75 3.96
CA ASP A 176 17.67 -9.92 2.60
C ASP A 176 16.84 -9.03 1.64
N PRO A 177 17.42 -8.00 1.00
CA PRO A 177 16.71 -7.16 0.05
C PRO A 177 16.18 -7.95 -1.16
N GLU A 178 16.83 -9.07 -1.51
CA GLU A 178 16.43 -9.92 -2.63
C GLU A 178 15.13 -10.69 -2.35
N ALA A 179 14.73 -10.78 -1.07
CA ALA A 179 13.46 -11.38 -0.69
C ALA A 179 12.23 -10.50 -1.01
N VAL A 180 12.46 -9.24 -1.39
CA VAL A 180 11.37 -8.33 -1.80
C VAL A 180 10.96 -8.65 -3.24
N PRO A 181 9.67 -8.93 -3.52
CA PRO A 181 9.22 -9.08 -4.88
C PRO A 181 9.54 -7.82 -5.70
N GLN A 182 10.02 -8.00 -6.92
CA GLN A 182 10.26 -6.89 -7.82
C GLN A 182 8.92 -6.30 -8.29
N ILE A 183 8.61 -5.10 -7.81
CA ILE A 183 7.42 -4.34 -8.21
C ILE A 183 7.87 -3.30 -9.24
N PRO A 184 7.16 -3.12 -10.38
CA PRO A 184 7.49 -2.07 -11.32
C PRO A 184 7.51 -0.68 -10.67
N ASN A 185 8.46 0.17 -11.04
CA ASN A 185 8.66 1.52 -10.49
C ASN A 185 8.82 1.55 -8.97
N SER A 186 9.42 0.51 -8.38
CA SER A 186 9.69 0.49 -6.96
C SER A 186 11.18 0.54 -6.63
N VAL A 187 11.47 1.17 -5.49
CA VAL A 187 12.79 1.21 -4.85
C VAL A 187 12.67 0.65 -3.45
N VAL A 188 13.59 -0.26 -3.10
CA VAL A 188 13.68 -0.82 -1.75
C VAL A 188 14.88 -0.22 -1.05
N THR A 189 14.65 0.42 0.09
CA THR A 189 15.69 1.08 0.88
C THR A 189 15.75 0.48 2.28
N MET A 190 16.98 0.17 2.74
CA MET A 190 17.22 -0.46 4.04
C MET A 190 17.41 0.57 5.15
N GLU A 191 16.47 1.50 5.26
CA GLU A 191 16.51 2.56 6.28
C GLU A 191 15.10 3.00 6.68
N ARG A 192 14.99 3.83 7.69
CA ARG A 192 13.75 4.49 8.07
C ARG A 192 13.50 5.67 7.14
N PRO A 193 12.28 5.84 6.60
CA PRO A 193 11.97 7.00 5.76
C PRO A 193 12.10 8.30 6.56
N SER A 194 12.72 9.29 5.96
CA SER A 194 12.64 10.67 6.43
C SER A 194 11.36 11.31 5.89
N THR A 195 10.39 11.56 6.78
CA THR A 195 9.12 12.19 6.39
C THR A 195 9.33 13.57 5.78
N HIS A 196 10.33 14.30 6.28
CA HIS A 196 10.70 15.61 5.76
C HIS A 196 11.30 15.53 4.36
N GLN A 197 12.16 14.54 4.10
CA GLN A 197 12.75 14.34 2.78
C GLN A 197 11.69 13.93 1.77
N LEU A 198 10.85 12.94 2.10
CA LEU A 198 9.73 12.52 1.24
C LEU A 198 8.83 13.71 0.86
N LEU A 199 8.53 14.57 1.83
CA LEU A 199 7.73 15.75 1.58
C LEU A 199 8.46 16.75 0.68
N ASN A 200 9.75 17.02 0.95
CA ASN A 200 10.56 17.91 0.13
C ASN A 200 10.70 17.41 -1.30
N ASP A 201 10.89 16.11 -1.52
CA ASP A 201 10.98 15.51 -2.86
C ASP A 201 9.67 15.67 -3.65
N MET A 202 8.55 15.83 -2.93
CA MET A 202 7.24 16.08 -3.54
C MET A 202 7.02 17.56 -3.87
N ILE A 203 7.64 18.49 -3.17
CA ILE A 203 7.46 19.94 -3.37
C ILE A 203 8.62 20.60 -4.15
N THR A 204 9.77 19.93 -4.26
CA THR A 204 10.95 20.47 -4.96
C THR A 204 10.98 19.95 -6.40
N PRO A 205 11.17 20.82 -7.40
CA PRO A 205 11.38 20.39 -8.78
C PRO A 205 12.63 19.50 -8.91
N PRO A 206 12.57 18.41 -9.68
CA PRO A 206 13.78 17.66 -9.99
C PRO A 206 14.80 18.58 -10.70
N VAL A 207 16.05 18.52 -10.24
CA VAL A 207 17.15 19.23 -10.87
C VAL A 207 17.58 18.45 -12.11
N GLY A 208 17.20 18.92 -13.29
CA GLY A 208 17.56 18.32 -14.59
C GLY A 208 16.50 18.56 -15.64
N ASP A 209 16.91 18.55 -16.89
CA ASP A 209 16.01 18.72 -18.02
C ASP A 209 14.88 17.68 -17.96
N ALA A 210 13.66 18.18 -18.04
CA ALA A 210 12.46 17.35 -18.14
C ALA A 210 12.58 16.43 -19.36
N VAL A 211 13.06 15.22 -19.13
CA VAL A 211 12.98 14.15 -20.11
C VAL A 211 11.55 13.63 -20.08
N ASP A 212 10.90 13.85 -21.21
CA ASP A 212 9.59 13.34 -21.59
C ASP A 212 8.35 13.74 -20.76
N GLY A 213 7.75 14.84 -21.15
CA GLY A 213 6.29 15.01 -21.27
C GLY A 213 5.47 15.19 -20.00
N LEU A 214 5.89 14.72 -18.87
CA LEU A 214 5.26 14.97 -17.59
C LEU A 214 5.90 16.20 -16.93
N ARG A 215 5.30 17.34 -17.19
CA ARG A 215 5.64 18.57 -16.52
C ARG A 215 5.52 18.35 -15.02
N TRP A 216 6.63 18.41 -14.34
CA TRP A 216 6.70 18.26 -12.91
C TRP A 216 5.75 19.24 -12.20
N VAL A 217 5.22 18.80 -11.09
CA VAL A 217 4.32 19.52 -10.22
C VAL A 217 5.01 20.73 -9.61
N GLY A 218 4.75 21.82 -10.07
CA GLY A 218 5.15 23.15 -9.65
C GLY A 218 4.21 24.15 -10.29
N SER A 219 3.15 23.63 -10.96
CA SER A 219 2.15 24.45 -11.63
C SER A 219 1.01 24.90 -10.72
N GLY A 220 1.13 24.74 -9.38
CA GLY A 220 0.13 25.19 -8.44
C GLY A 220 -1.09 24.25 -8.31
N GLY A 221 -0.92 22.97 -8.64
CA GLY A 221 -2.00 21.98 -8.58
C GLY A 221 -2.25 21.35 -7.21
N GLY A 222 -1.41 21.65 -6.22
CA GLY A 222 -1.53 21.17 -4.85
C GLY A 222 -0.94 19.79 -4.59
N LEU A 223 -0.64 19.53 -3.33
CA LEU A 223 -0.16 18.25 -2.80
C LEU A 223 -1.11 17.69 -1.75
N GLY A 224 -1.69 16.53 -2.01
CA GLY A 224 -2.44 15.75 -1.02
C GLY A 224 -1.54 14.77 -0.29
N VAL A 225 -1.47 14.84 1.03
CA VAL A 225 -0.68 13.97 1.88
C VAL A 225 -1.58 13.10 2.73
N CYS A 226 -1.44 11.78 2.62
CA CYS A 226 -2.08 10.82 3.52
C CYS A 226 -1.03 10.01 4.26
N ALA A 227 -1.06 10.05 5.59
CA ALA A 227 -0.14 9.27 6.42
C ALA A 227 -0.94 8.30 7.31
N SER A 228 -0.59 7.01 7.26
CA SER A 228 -1.30 5.96 8.00
C SER A 228 -0.35 5.00 8.71
N GLY A 229 -0.65 4.67 9.97
CA GLY A 229 0.17 3.75 10.75
C GLY A 229 0.37 4.15 12.20
N PRO A 230 1.50 3.79 12.82
CA PRO A 230 1.79 4.15 14.21
C PRO A 230 1.77 5.67 14.44
N SER A 231 1.33 6.08 15.63
CA SER A 231 1.19 7.50 16.02
C SER A 231 2.47 8.32 15.86
N GLU A 232 3.63 7.70 15.99
CA GLU A 232 4.91 8.38 15.74
C GLU A 232 5.05 8.81 14.28
N LEU A 233 4.78 7.90 13.34
CA LEU A 233 4.90 8.15 11.90
C LEU A 233 3.92 9.23 11.46
N THR A 234 2.65 9.12 11.86
CA THR A 234 1.61 10.08 11.49
C THR A 234 1.90 11.46 12.07
N ARG A 235 2.41 11.52 13.33
CA ARG A 235 2.82 12.77 13.96
C ARG A 235 4.07 13.39 13.32
N GLU A 236 5.05 12.57 12.93
CA GLU A 236 6.23 13.06 12.21
C GLU A 236 5.83 13.70 10.87
N MET A 237 4.93 13.07 10.11
CA MET A 237 4.42 13.65 8.87
C MET A 237 3.62 14.93 9.12
N ALA A 238 2.73 14.96 10.11
CA ALA A 238 1.99 16.16 10.47
C ALA A 238 2.92 17.32 10.84
N ASN A 239 3.99 17.03 11.60
CA ASN A 239 5.00 18.03 11.95
C ASN A 239 5.80 18.47 10.72
N ALA A 240 6.10 17.59 9.78
CA ALA A 240 6.79 17.95 8.54
C ALA A 240 5.95 18.91 7.70
N VAL A 241 4.67 18.61 7.51
CA VAL A 241 3.72 19.49 6.79
C VAL A 241 3.58 20.84 7.52
N ALA A 242 3.42 20.83 8.84
CA ALA A 242 3.29 22.06 9.62
C ALA A 242 4.54 22.97 9.60
N LYS A 243 5.70 22.41 9.29
CA LYS A 243 6.97 23.16 9.16
C LYS A 243 7.22 23.73 7.76
N LEU A 244 6.38 23.39 6.79
CA LEU A 244 6.49 23.98 5.45
C LEU A 244 6.31 25.50 5.55
N SER A 245 7.16 26.25 4.83
CA SER A 245 6.94 27.69 4.71
C SER A 245 5.65 27.97 3.93
N LEU A 246 4.99 29.08 4.24
CA LEU A 246 3.83 29.52 3.48
C LEU A 246 4.17 29.67 1.99
N THR A 247 5.34 30.20 1.67
CA THR A 247 5.81 30.36 0.30
C THR A 247 5.90 29.02 -0.42
N SER A 248 6.52 28.00 0.19
CA SER A 248 6.62 26.67 -0.44
C SER A 248 5.26 26.00 -0.60
N ALA A 249 4.35 26.19 0.34
CA ALA A 249 2.99 25.66 0.25
C ALA A 249 2.17 26.36 -0.85
N GLU A 250 2.32 27.69 -1.00
CA GLU A 250 1.68 28.47 -2.06
C GLU A 250 2.22 28.12 -3.44
N GLU A 251 3.55 27.96 -3.59
CA GLU A 251 4.18 27.59 -4.85
C GLU A 251 3.66 26.26 -5.40
N VAL A 252 3.39 25.27 -4.55
CA VAL A 252 2.77 24.00 -4.99
C VAL A 252 1.26 24.07 -5.14
N GLY A 253 0.61 25.16 -4.72
CA GLY A 253 -0.84 25.33 -4.80
C GLY A 253 -1.61 24.79 -3.61
N GLY A 254 -0.95 24.73 -2.45
CA GLY A 254 -1.52 24.25 -1.19
C GLY A 254 -1.18 22.80 -0.86
N VAL A 255 -1.19 22.49 0.44
CA VAL A 255 -0.93 21.15 0.95
C VAL A 255 -2.09 20.71 1.84
N GLY A 256 -2.77 19.64 1.46
CA GLY A 256 -3.76 18.97 2.29
C GLY A 256 -3.15 17.80 3.03
N LEU A 257 -3.58 17.56 4.28
CA LEU A 257 -3.09 16.46 5.10
C LEU A 257 -4.25 15.68 5.70
N HIS A 258 -4.18 14.36 5.56
CA HIS A 258 -4.97 13.40 6.32
C HIS A 258 -4.06 12.42 7.07
N THR A 259 -4.40 12.11 8.31
CA THR A 259 -3.67 11.12 9.11
C THR A 259 -4.60 10.08 9.68
N GLU A 260 -4.25 8.81 9.52
CA GLU A 260 -4.98 7.68 10.08
C GLU A 260 -4.07 6.90 11.03
N THR A 261 -4.37 6.95 12.32
CA THR A 261 -3.51 6.35 13.35
C THR A 261 -4.01 4.98 13.74
N PHE A 262 -3.16 3.97 13.59
CA PHE A 262 -3.43 2.61 14.05
C PHE A 262 -2.65 2.33 15.34
N VAL A 263 -3.37 2.07 16.41
CA VAL A 263 -2.78 1.63 17.67
C VAL A 263 -2.64 0.11 17.60
N LEU A 264 -1.39 -0.38 17.69
CA LEU A 264 -1.06 -1.81 17.71
C LEU A 264 -1.08 -2.36 19.14
#